data_3d3edc1d64d03bcf6aa50de997b454bc
#
_entry.id   3d3edc1d64d03bcf6aa50de997b454bc
#
_cell.length_a   1.000
_cell.length_b   1.000
_cell.length_c   1.000
_cell.angle_alpha   90.00
_cell.angle_beta   90.00
_cell.angle_gamma   90.00
#
_symmetry.space_group_name_H-M   'P 1'
#
loop_
_entity.id
_entity.type
_entity.pdbx_description
1 polymer ?
#
loop_
_entity_poly.entity_id
_entity_poly.type
_entity_poly.pdbx_seq_one_letter_code
_entity_poly.pdbx_strand_id
1 'polypeptide(L)'
;MARKKIAILGMLLGTTAFIGCGQEISNNVIEVEMVSYKPEAVAAFEEIQNKFNESHDNIHLTINSPNEAMTILKTRFIKEDYPDIVAIGGDVNYSNFLDADLFMDVSDFEGVKNIKQSYLDMEKELEFTPHEGIYGLPYAANAAGILYNEDMFVEHGWEIPETWDEFIALCDTIEEEGIVPI
;
A
#
# COMPACT_ATOMS: atom_id res chain seq x y z
N MET A 1 -34.30 -34.48 -72.19
CA MET A 1 -33.62 -33.79 -71.09
C MET A 1 -34.64 -32.91 -70.37
N ALA A 2 -35.13 -33.36 -69.23
CA ALA A 2 -36.24 -32.73 -68.53
C ALA A 2 -35.71 -31.81 -67.39
N ARG A 3 -36.05 -30.52 -67.45
CA ARG A 3 -35.77 -29.57 -66.38
C ARG A 3 -36.92 -29.67 -65.37
N LYS A 4 -36.59 -30.14 -64.15
CA LYS A 4 -37.50 -30.09 -62.99
C LYS A 4 -37.47 -28.68 -62.37
N LYS A 5 -38.62 -28.03 -62.31
CA LYS A 5 -38.87 -26.80 -61.59
C LYS A 5 -39.19 -27.17 -60.12
N ILE A 6 -38.41 -26.67 -59.18
CA ILE A 6 -38.67 -26.78 -57.76
C ILE A 6 -39.38 -25.49 -57.33
N ALA A 7 -40.61 -25.63 -56.84
CA ALA A 7 -41.35 -24.55 -56.25
C ALA A 7 -40.91 -24.41 -54.76
N ILE A 8 -40.45 -23.23 -54.40
CA ILE A 8 -40.14 -22.90 -53.01
C ILE A 8 -41.35 -22.23 -52.37
N LEU A 9 -41.96 -22.95 -51.43
CA LEU A 9 -43.07 -22.45 -50.61
C LEU A 9 -42.48 -21.57 -49.48
N GLY A 10 -42.70 -20.26 -49.51
CA GLY A 10 -42.29 -19.32 -48.51
C GLY A 10 -43.13 -19.41 -47.26
N MET A 11 -42.51 -19.79 -46.14
CA MET A 11 -43.11 -19.80 -44.83
C MET A 11 -42.74 -18.48 -44.15
N LEU A 12 -43.69 -17.56 -44.01
CA LEU A 12 -43.58 -16.34 -43.25
C LEU A 12 -43.65 -16.71 -41.75
N LEU A 13 -42.51 -16.74 -41.07
CA LEU A 13 -42.48 -16.72 -39.60
C LEU A 13 -42.47 -15.27 -39.13
N GLY A 14 -43.57 -14.87 -38.49
CA GLY A 14 -43.65 -13.60 -37.78
C GLY A 14 -42.78 -13.63 -36.54
N THR A 15 -41.69 -12.86 -36.53
CA THR A 15 -40.91 -12.58 -35.35
C THR A 15 -41.54 -11.46 -34.56
N THR A 16 -42.24 -11.79 -33.47
CA THR A 16 -42.60 -10.82 -32.42
C THR A 16 -41.34 -10.41 -31.69
N ALA A 17 -40.83 -9.20 -31.97
CA ALA A 17 -39.80 -8.56 -31.21
C ALA A 17 -40.37 -8.17 -29.83
N PHE A 18 -40.03 -8.94 -28.81
CA PHE A 18 -40.14 -8.46 -27.43
C PHE A 18 -39.04 -7.42 -27.22
N ILE A 19 -39.41 -6.15 -27.30
CA ILE A 19 -38.57 -5.05 -26.76
C ILE A 19 -38.73 -5.11 -25.26
N GLY A 20 -37.92 -5.92 -24.58
CA GLY A 20 -37.67 -5.85 -23.17
C GLY A 20 -36.73 -4.66 -22.95
N CYS A 21 -37.25 -3.48 -22.59
CA CYS A 21 -36.47 -2.47 -21.92
C CYS A 21 -36.12 -2.98 -20.52
N GLY A 22 -35.13 -3.84 -20.42
CA GLY A 22 -34.35 -4.04 -19.21
C GLY A 22 -33.42 -2.84 -19.12
N GLN A 23 -33.74 -1.89 -18.27
CA GLN A 23 -32.80 -0.92 -17.79
C GLN A 23 -31.81 -1.72 -16.95
N GLU A 24 -30.68 -2.13 -17.56
CA GLU A 24 -29.53 -2.53 -16.80
C GLU A 24 -29.09 -1.29 -16.01
N ILE A 25 -29.48 -1.27 -14.73
CA ILE A 25 -28.80 -0.43 -13.75
C ILE A 25 -27.42 -1.06 -13.65
N SER A 26 -26.51 -0.64 -14.50
CA SER A 26 -25.10 -0.87 -14.32
C SER A 26 -24.74 -0.12 -13.05
N ASN A 27 -24.79 -0.80 -11.91
CA ASN A 27 -24.06 -0.37 -10.73
C ASN A 27 -22.57 -0.45 -11.13
N ASN A 28 -22.06 0.65 -11.67
CA ASN A 28 -20.65 0.81 -11.94
C ASN A 28 -19.96 0.96 -10.58
N VAL A 29 -19.75 -0.15 -9.88
CA VAL A 29 -18.90 -0.19 -8.70
C VAL A 29 -17.46 -0.06 -9.17
N ILE A 30 -16.74 0.87 -8.61
CA ILE A 30 -15.30 1.07 -8.86
C ILE A 30 -14.57 0.12 -7.95
N GLU A 31 -13.84 -0.83 -8.52
CA GLU A 31 -12.96 -1.70 -7.77
C GLU A 31 -11.63 -0.97 -7.52
N VAL A 32 -11.19 -0.95 -6.26
CA VAL A 32 -9.91 -0.34 -5.82
C VAL A 32 -9.09 -1.41 -5.13
N GLU A 33 -7.89 -1.66 -5.64
CA GLU A 33 -6.94 -2.60 -5.04
C GLU A 33 -5.85 -1.85 -4.27
N MET A 34 -5.64 -2.24 -3.02
CA MET A 34 -4.48 -1.84 -2.22
C MET A 34 -3.59 -3.04 -1.94
N VAL A 35 -2.29 -2.90 -2.18
CA VAL A 35 -1.28 -3.89 -1.78
C VAL A 35 -0.44 -3.32 -0.64
N SER A 36 -0.40 -4.05 0.49
CA SER A 36 0.36 -3.69 1.69
C SER A 36 1.52 -4.65 1.94
N TYR A 37 2.65 -4.12 2.44
CA TYR A 37 3.82 -4.90 2.82
C TYR A 37 3.77 -5.40 4.27
N LYS A 38 2.66 -5.19 5.01
CA LYS A 38 2.51 -5.54 6.42
C LYS A 38 1.60 -6.75 6.63
N PRO A 39 2.12 -7.99 6.47
CA PRO A 39 1.33 -9.19 6.68
C PRO A 39 0.84 -9.34 8.13
N GLU A 40 1.55 -8.75 9.09
CA GLU A 40 1.16 -8.71 10.50
C GLU A 40 -0.10 -7.86 10.77
N ALA A 41 -0.45 -6.96 9.87
CA ALA A 41 -1.58 -6.05 9.99
C ALA A 41 -2.86 -6.54 9.27
N VAL A 42 -2.89 -7.76 8.72
CA VAL A 42 -4.02 -8.30 7.94
C VAL A 42 -5.35 -8.12 8.65
N ALA A 43 -5.45 -8.48 9.94
CA ALA A 43 -6.71 -8.36 10.69
C ALA A 43 -7.20 -6.90 10.80
N ALA A 44 -6.28 -5.94 10.98
CA ALA A 44 -6.62 -4.53 11.00
C ALA A 44 -7.07 -4.03 9.62
N PHE A 45 -6.40 -4.46 8.57
CA PHE A 45 -6.79 -4.11 7.19
C PHE A 45 -8.12 -4.73 6.78
N GLU A 46 -8.44 -5.95 7.19
CA GLU A 46 -9.75 -6.56 6.98
C GLU A 46 -10.87 -5.74 7.65
N GLU A 47 -10.65 -5.26 8.88
CA GLU A 47 -11.62 -4.40 9.57
C GLU A 47 -11.81 -3.05 8.84
N ILE A 48 -10.71 -2.43 8.38
CA ILE A 48 -10.75 -1.18 7.61
C ILE A 48 -11.49 -1.39 6.28
N GLN A 49 -11.15 -2.44 5.54
CA GLN A 49 -11.79 -2.80 4.28
C GLN A 49 -13.30 -2.98 4.45
N ASN A 50 -13.72 -3.75 5.46
CA ASN A 50 -15.13 -4.01 5.72
C ASN A 50 -15.87 -2.72 6.04
N LYS A 51 -15.35 -1.89 6.95
CA LYS A 51 -15.96 -0.59 7.30
C LYS A 51 -16.05 0.36 6.11
N PHE A 52 -15.00 0.38 5.26
CA PHE A 52 -15.01 1.18 4.05
C PHE A 52 -16.10 0.72 3.09
N ASN A 53 -16.17 -0.57 2.80
CA ASN A 53 -17.12 -1.15 1.88
C ASN A 53 -18.58 -1.05 2.38
N GLU A 54 -18.80 -1.11 3.71
CA GLU A 54 -20.11 -0.86 4.32
C GLU A 54 -20.59 0.59 4.18
N SER A 55 -19.68 1.54 4.03
CA SER A 55 -19.98 2.98 3.96
C SER A 55 -19.97 3.54 2.54
N HIS A 56 -19.61 2.74 1.52
CA HIS A 56 -19.48 3.18 0.13
C HIS A 56 -20.14 2.16 -0.83
N ASP A 57 -21.29 2.53 -1.39
CA ASP A 57 -22.05 1.66 -2.30
C ASP A 57 -21.45 1.60 -3.72
N ASN A 58 -20.65 2.58 -4.10
CA ASN A 58 -20.15 2.77 -5.46
C ASN A 58 -18.63 2.53 -5.61
N ILE A 59 -17.94 2.22 -4.52
CA ILE A 59 -16.51 1.88 -4.50
C ILE A 59 -16.34 0.62 -3.65
N HIS A 60 -15.61 -0.35 -4.18
CA HIS A 60 -15.26 -1.56 -3.47
C HIS A 60 -13.75 -1.64 -3.29
N LEU A 61 -13.30 -1.60 -2.04
CA LEU A 61 -11.89 -1.67 -1.67
C LEU A 61 -11.51 -3.12 -1.34
N THR A 62 -10.42 -3.60 -1.93
CA THR A 62 -9.75 -4.86 -1.59
C THR A 62 -8.34 -4.58 -1.11
N ILE A 63 -7.97 -5.07 0.08
CA ILE A 63 -6.63 -4.91 0.65
C ILE A 63 -5.93 -6.27 0.72
N ASN A 64 -4.80 -6.38 0.04
CA ASN A 64 -3.96 -7.57 0.00
C ASN A 64 -2.63 -7.30 0.75
N SER A 65 -2.27 -8.16 1.70
CA SER A 65 -1.02 -8.05 2.46
C SER A 65 -0.21 -9.35 2.42
N PRO A 66 0.34 -9.72 1.25
CA PRO A 66 1.11 -10.96 1.12
C PRO A 66 2.49 -10.84 1.78
N ASN A 67 3.05 -11.98 2.24
CA ASN A 67 4.37 -12.02 2.85
C ASN A 67 5.49 -11.45 1.96
N GLU A 68 5.40 -11.66 0.64
CA GLU A 68 6.39 -11.21 -0.34
C GLU A 68 5.94 -9.97 -1.13
N ALA A 69 5.20 -9.06 -0.47
CA ALA A 69 4.57 -7.91 -1.12
C ALA A 69 5.52 -7.12 -2.02
N MET A 70 6.75 -6.84 -1.57
CA MET A 70 7.72 -6.06 -2.35
C MET A 70 8.17 -6.78 -3.61
N THR A 71 8.37 -8.10 -3.55
CA THR A 71 8.71 -8.93 -4.72
C THR A 71 7.56 -8.97 -5.72
N ILE A 72 6.34 -9.10 -5.20
CA ILE A 72 5.11 -9.10 -6.00
C ILE A 72 4.92 -7.75 -6.69
N LEU A 73 5.03 -6.63 -5.96
CA LEU A 73 4.91 -5.28 -6.51
C LEU A 73 5.94 -5.02 -7.62
N LYS A 74 7.21 -5.32 -7.38
CA LYS A 74 8.27 -5.17 -8.41
C LYS A 74 7.97 -5.99 -9.67
N THR A 75 7.46 -7.21 -9.49
CA THR A 75 7.09 -8.08 -10.62
C THR A 75 5.89 -7.54 -11.38
N ARG A 76 4.88 -7.02 -10.67
CA ARG A 76 3.68 -6.40 -11.28
C ARG A 76 4.05 -5.14 -12.04
N PHE A 77 4.88 -4.27 -11.47
CA PHE A 77 5.32 -3.03 -12.12
C PHE A 77 6.07 -3.27 -13.43
N ILE A 78 6.94 -4.31 -13.48
CA ILE A 78 7.61 -4.72 -14.73
C ILE A 78 6.60 -5.18 -15.81
N LYS A 79 5.44 -5.70 -15.39
CA LYS A 79 4.37 -6.16 -16.29
C LYS A 79 3.35 -5.08 -16.59
N GLU A 80 3.55 -3.86 -16.11
CA GLU A 80 2.60 -2.75 -16.21
C GLU A 80 1.23 -3.10 -15.56
N ASP A 81 1.23 -3.97 -14.54
CA ASP A 81 0.07 -4.37 -13.75
C ASP A 81 0.14 -3.64 -12.40
N TYR A 82 -0.48 -2.48 -12.33
CA TYR A 82 -0.40 -1.58 -11.18
C TYR A 82 -1.62 -1.75 -10.26
N PRO A 83 -1.43 -1.97 -8.93
CA PRO A 83 -2.52 -1.75 -7.99
C PRO A 83 -2.82 -0.26 -7.90
N ASP A 84 -4.05 0.09 -7.49
CA ASP A 84 -4.46 1.50 -7.34
C ASP A 84 -3.74 2.18 -6.17
N ILE A 85 -3.49 1.42 -5.10
CA ILE A 85 -2.80 1.92 -3.90
C ILE A 85 -1.71 0.93 -3.49
N VAL A 86 -0.54 1.47 -3.13
CA VAL A 86 0.52 0.69 -2.49
C VAL A 86 0.80 1.25 -1.09
N ALA A 87 0.76 0.38 -0.07
CA ALA A 87 1.15 0.71 1.29
C ALA A 87 2.49 0.05 1.61
N ILE A 88 3.55 0.83 1.50
CA ILE A 88 4.94 0.39 1.65
C ILE A 88 5.65 1.17 2.75
N GLY A 89 6.85 0.75 3.12
CA GLY A 89 7.68 1.50 4.06
C GLY A 89 8.29 2.75 3.44
N GLY A 90 8.56 3.75 4.27
CA GLY A 90 9.40 4.88 3.91
C GLY A 90 10.87 4.44 3.86
N ASP A 91 11.26 3.79 2.79
CA ASP A 91 12.59 3.23 2.58
C ASP A 91 13.05 3.39 1.13
N VAL A 92 14.18 2.81 0.79
CA VAL A 92 14.77 2.82 -0.55
C VAL A 92 13.80 2.37 -1.67
N ASN A 93 12.80 1.55 -1.37
CA ASN A 93 11.83 1.13 -2.38
C ASN A 93 10.87 2.27 -2.73
N TYR A 94 10.46 3.08 -1.75
CA TYR A 94 9.68 4.30 -2.00
C TYR A 94 10.43 5.22 -2.97
N SER A 95 11.68 5.53 -2.66
CA SER A 95 12.53 6.40 -3.50
C SER A 95 12.70 5.86 -4.93
N ASN A 96 12.97 4.56 -5.08
CA ASN A 96 13.10 3.94 -6.39
C ASN A 96 11.81 3.95 -7.20
N PHE A 97 10.66 3.76 -6.55
CA PHE A 97 9.36 3.76 -7.24
C PHE A 97 8.96 5.19 -7.64
N LEU A 98 9.29 6.17 -6.80
CA LEU A 98 9.09 7.58 -7.11
C LEU A 98 9.95 8.02 -8.31
N ASP A 99 11.24 7.72 -8.31
CA ASP A 99 12.15 8.01 -9.43
C ASP A 99 11.77 7.29 -10.74
N ALA A 100 10.96 6.22 -10.64
CA ALA A 100 10.39 5.52 -11.78
C ALA A 100 9.00 6.04 -12.22
N ASP A 101 8.56 7.19 -11.72
CA ASP A 101 7.27 7.82 -12.01
C ASP A 101 6.05 6.91 -11.73
N LEU A 102 6.14 6.06 -10.70
CA LEU A 102 5.06 5.10 -10.37
C LEU A 102 4.01 5.68 -9.42
N PHE A 103 4.23 6.86 -8.87
CA PHE A 103 3.33 7.49 -7.91
C PHE A 103 2.71 8.77 -8.47
N MET A 104 1.45 8.97 -8.11
CA MET A 104 0.70 10.18 -8.46
C MET A 104 0.95 11.28 -7.42
N ASP A 105 1.06 12.53 -7.86
CA ASP A 105 1.04 13.68 -6.96
C ASP A 105 -0.32 13.80 -6.28
N VAL A 106 -0.31 13.78 -4.96
CA VAL A 106 -1.51 13.87 -4.10
C VAL A 106 -1.60 15.17 -3.31
N SER A 107 -0.77 16.17 -3.66
CA SER A 107 -0.68 17.47 -2.97
C SER A 107 -2.04 18.16 -2.79
N ASP A 108 -2.92 18.03 -3.79
CA ASP A 108 -4.25 18.65 -3.80
C ASP A 108 -5.31 17.87 -3.04
N PHE A 109 -5.00 16.69 -2.51
CA PHE A 109 -5.97 15.90 -1.76
C PHE A 109 -6.26 16.56 -0.40
N GLU A 110 -7.54 16.69 -0.07
CA GLU A 110 -7.96 17.34 1.18
C GLU A 110 -7.37 16.64 2.42
N GLY A 111 -7.20 15.32 2.37
CA GLY A 111 -6.62 14.51 3.44
C GLY A 111 -5.19 14.88 3.81
N VAL A 112 -4.41 15.46 2.89
CA VAL A 112 -3.02 15.91 3.14
C VAL A 112 -2.95 16.91 4.28
N LYS A 113 -3.94 17.81 4.39
CA LYS A 113 -4.00 18.82 5.45
C LYS A 113 -4.09 18.26 6.87
N ASN A 114 -4.48 16.99 7.00
CA ASN A 114 -4.59 16.30 8.28
C ASN A 114 -3.28 15.61 8.69
N ILE A 115 -2.30 15.53 7.79
CA ILE A 115 -0.99 14.96 8.07
C ILE A 115 -0.10 16.02 8.73
N LYS A 116 0.60 15.63 9.79
CA LYS A 116 1.57 16.54 10.42
C LYS A 116 2.70 16.85 9.46
N GLN A 117 3.07 18.12 9.34
CA GLN A 117 4.12 18.58 8.44
C GLN A 117 5.43 17.82 8.65
N SER A 118 5.82 17.51 9.89
CA SER A 118 7.05 16.78 10.19
C SER A 118 7.10 15.38 9.54
N TYR A 119 5.96 14.72 9.33
CA TYR A 119 5.94 13.44 8.62
C TYR A 119 6.04 13.59 7.11
N LEU A 120 5.46 14.67 6.56
CA LEU A 120 5.63 15.00 5.14
C LEU A 120 7.08 15.41 4.85
N ASP A 121 7.71 16.16 5.77
CA ASP A 121 9.12 16.54 5.67
C ASP A 121 10.03 15.30 5.70
N MET A 122 9.77 14.35 6.60
CA MET A 122 10.52 13.07 6.66
C MET A 122 10.39 12.27 5.37
N GLU A 123 9.24 12.28 4.73
CA GLU A 123 9.04 11.59 3.46
C GLU A 123 9.82 12.25 2.33
N LYS A 124 9.89 13.58 2.34
CA LYS A 124 10.74 14.35 1.42
C LYS A 124 12.24 14.02 1.54
N GLU A 125 12.71 13.77 2.74
CA GLU A 125 14.11 13.37 2.98
C GLU A 125 14.46 11.99 2.41
N LEU A 126 13.46 11.16 2.10
CA LEU A 126 13.65 9.86 1.46
C LEU A 126 13.83 9.96 -0.06
N GLU A 127 13.52 11.07 -0.68
CA GLU A 127 13.60 11.24 -2.14
C GLU A 127 15.05 11.27 -2.60
N PHE A 128 15.43 10.40 -3.53
CA PHE A 128 16.76 10.45 -4.15
C PHE A 128 16.86 11.64 -5.11
N THR A 129 15.82 11.83 -5.91
CA THR A 129 15.65 13.00 -6.77
C THR A 129 14.55 13.88 -6.16
N PRO A 130 14.83 15.12 -5.78
CA PRO A 130 13.80 16.00 -5.21
C PRO A 130 12.65 16.26 -6.19
N HIS A 131 11.41 16.09 -5.72
CA HIS A 131 10.18 16.39 -6.46
C HIS A 131 9.42 17.53 -5.77
N GLU A 132 8.62 18.29 -6.47
CA GLU A 132 7.87 19.40 -5.87
C GLU A 132 6.56 18.96 -5.20
N GLY A 133 5.94 17.88 -5.68
CA GLY A 133 4.67 17.34 -5.18
C GLY A 133 4.78 16.53 -3.88
N ILE A 134 3.66 15.98 -3.43
CA ILE A 134 3.56 14.98 -2.35
C ILE A 134 3.11 13.68 -3.00
N TYR A 135 3.91 12.63 -2.86
CA TYR A 135 3.71 11.37 -3.58
C TYR A 135 3.39 10.20 -2.66
N GLY A 136 3.45 10.42 -1.35
CA GLY A 136 3.07 9.46 -0.34
C GLY A 136 2.36 10.12 0.84
N LEU A 137 1.50 9.35 1.50
CA LEU A 137 0.80 9.79 2.71
C LEU A 137 1.17 8.89 3.87
N PRO A 138 1.93 9.37 4.85
CA PRO A 138 2.26 8.60 6.04
C PRO A 138 1.00 8.21 6.81
N TYR A 139 0.70 6.92 6.91
CA TYR A 139 -0.46 6.41 7.65
C TYR A 139 -0.09 5.79 8.99
N ALA A 140 1.19 5.46 9.20
CA ALA A 140 1.74 4.95 10.44
C ALA A 140 3.19 5.41 10.60
N ALA A 141 3.58 5.71 11.82
CA ALA A 141 4.95 6.05 12.16
C ALA A 141 5.57 4.94 13.02
N ASN A 142 6.82 4.60 12.73
CA ASN A 142 7.62 3.73 13.58
C ASN A 142 8.63 4.57 14.35
N ALA A 143 8.93 4.14 15.58
CA ALA A 143 10.03 4.67 16.34
C ALA A 143 11.03 3.55 16.60
N ALA A 144 12.30 3.82 16.37
CA ALA A 144 13.39 2.93 16.76
C ALA A 144 14.06 3.51 18.02
N GLY A 145 14.52 2.62 18.89
CA GLY A 145 15.22 3.01 20.10
C GLY A 145 15.93 1.84 20.73
N ILE A 146 16.79 2.12 21.70
CA ILE A 146 17.49 1.12 22.48
C ILE A 146 16.78 1.03 23.83
N LEU A 147 16.34 -0.16 24.20
CA LEU A 147 15.81 -0.43 25.52
C LEU A 147 16.97 -0.86 26.41
N TYR A 148 17.01 -0.34 27.62
CA TYR A 148 18.01 -0.71 28.61
C TYR A 148 17.33 -1.16 29.91
N ASN A 149 18.02 -2.01 30.67
CA ASN A 149 17.58 -2.44 31.99
C ASN A 149 18.01 -1.39 33.04
N GLU A 150 17.05 -0.62 33.51
CA GLU A 150 17.30 0.47 34.47
C GLU A 150 17.93 -0.01 35.80
N ASP A 151 17.50 -1.17 36.32
CA ASP A 151 18.02 -1.74 37.54
C ASP A 151 19.52 -2.13 37.39
N MET A 152 19.90 -2.69 36.24
CA MET A 152 21.31 -3.00 35.95
C MET A 152 22.15 -1.73 35.84
N PHE A 153 21.65 -0.68 35.19
CA PHE A 153 22.35 0.59 35.10
C PHE A 153 22.62 1.20 36.49
N VAL A 154 21.63 1.12 37.37
CA VAL A 154 21.77 1.59 38.77
C VAL A 154 22.76 0.71 39.55
N GLU A 155 22.69 -0.63 39.43
CA GLU A 155 23.54 -1.58 40.12
C GLU A 155 25.02 -1.41 39.78
N HIS A 156 25.31 -1.22 38.46
CA HIS A 156 26.68 -1.08 37.96
C HIS A 156 27.17 0.37 37.89
N GLY A 157 26.29 1.34 38.17
CA GLY A 157 26.61 2.77 38.11
C GLY A 157 26.87 3.26 36.68
N TRP A 158 26.26 2.64 35.69
CA TRP A 158 26.35 3.07 34.31
C TRP A 158 25.46 4.28 34.04
N GLU A 159 25.95 5.18 33.18
CA GLU A 159 25.21 6.38 32.78
C GLU A 159 24.60 6.12 31.39
N ILE A 160 23.42 6.73 31.13
CA ILE A 160 22.76 6.63 29.81
C ILE A 160 23.57 7.46 28.82
N PRO A 161 24.08 6.87 27.71
CA PRO A 161 24.88 7.59 26.74
C PRO A 161 24.03 8.60 25.95
N GLU A 162 24.56 9.81 25.77
CA GLU A 162 23.92 10.87 24.95
C GLU A 162 24.46 10.91 23.52
N THR A 163 25.60 10.28 23.27
CA THR A 163 26.24 10.23 21.95
C THR A 163 26.55 8.80 21.53
N TRP A 164 26.78 8.61 20.23
CA TRP A 164 27.17 7.30 19.69
C TRP A 164 28.51 6.82 20.26
N ASP A 165 29.47 7.71 20.41
CA ASP A 165 30.79 7.38 20.96
C ASP A 165 30.69 6.94 22.42
N GLU A 166 29.87 7.61 23.22
CA GLU A 166 29.59 7.21 24.61
C GLU A 166 28.87 5.85 24.67
N PHE A 167 27.95 5.60 23.71
CA PHE A 167 27.26 4.32 23.62
C PHE A 167 28.25 3.18 23.34
N ILE A 168 29.17 3.36 22.41
CA ILE A 168 30.22 2.37 22.13
C ILE A 168 31.13 2.16 23.35
N ALA A 169 31.57 3.25 24.01
CA ALA A 169 32.40 3.15 25.21
C ALA A 169 31.68 2.43 26.36
N LEU A 170 30.38 2.63 26.50
CA LEU A 170 29.56 1.89 27.48
C LEU A 170 29.50 0.41 27.12
N CYS A 171 29.31 0.05 25.86
CA CYS A 171 29.34 -1.34 25.42
C CYS A 171 30.67 -2.02 25.77
N ASP A 172 31.80 -1.36 25.54
CA ASP A 172 33.14 -1.86 25.90
C ASP A 172 33.25 -2.09 27.40
N THR A 173 32.76 -1.14 28.21
CA THR A 173 32.74 -1.24 29.67
C THR A 173 31.91 -2.43 30.17
N ILE A 174 30.71 -2.64 29.58
CA ILE A 174 29.83 -3.76 29.93
C ILE A 174 30.50 -5.10 29.56
N GLU A 175 31.20 -5.16 28.42
CA GLU A 175 31.91 -6.36 27.99
C GLU A 175 33.09 -6.69 28.92
N GLU A 176 33.83 -5.68 29.38
CA GLU A 176 34.91 -5.85 30.39
C GLU A 176 34.43 -6.43 31.72
N GLU A 177 33.17 -6.18 32.09
CA GLU A 177 32.50 -6.78 33.24
C GLU A 177 31.99 -8.20 32.99
N GLY A 178 32.17 -8.73 31.75
CA GLY A 178 31.75 -10.07 31.35
C GLY A 178 30.27 -10.19 31.03
N ILE A 179 29.62 -9.08 30.77
CA ILE A 179 28.20 -9.00 30.39
C ILE A 179 28.10 -8.73 28.88
N VAL A 180 27.10 -9.30 28.22
CA VAL A 180 26.83 -9.03 26.80
C VAL A 180 26.04 -7.73 26.71
N PRO A 181 26.58 -6.68 26.05
CA PRO A 181 25.96 -5.35 26.06
C PRO A 181 24.70 -5.25 25.18
N ILE A 182 24.60 -6.06 24.11
CA ILE A 182 23.50 -6.05 23.15
C ILE A 182 23.12 -7.48 22.74
#